data_3622070b4f8a0d0280ffa817dcc616dc
#
_entry.id   3622070b4f8a0d0280ffa817dcc616dc
#
_cell.length_a   1.000
_cell.length_b   1.000
_cell.length_c   1.000
_cell.angle_alpha   90.00
_cell.angle_beta   90.00
_cell.angle_gamma   90.00
#
_symmetry.space_group_name_H-M   'P 1'
#
loop_
_entity.id
_entity.type
_entity.pdbx_description
1 polymer ?
#
loop_
_entity_poly.entity_id
_entity_poly.type
_entity_poly.pdbx_seq_one_letter_code
_entity_poly.pdbx_strand_id
1 'polypeptide(L)'
;MNDTILFIGLDTHKEFSTVAISRDGRSEAIEFIGKIKTNKQAYQKLVRQLQSKHPASSLHFVYEAGPCGYWIYRLLSSMGHACFIVAPSLIPKKPGDRVKTDKRDAMMLCELLKQGSIDPIYVPEPEDEAMRDLSRARERAMQDLNDARYQLKAFLLRNHIFYDGKANWSMKHLRWLTELVLPHPSQQIVLQEHIQIVSERIDRLARMDTELDHQARLWRYYPLVKSIQAMRGIQLITA
;
A
#
# COMPACT_ATOMS: atom_id res chain seq x y z
N MET A 1 -37.04 -8.16 17.46
CA MET A 1 -37.09 -6.94 16.62
C MET A 1 -36.15 -7.21 15.46
N ASN A 2 -36.61 -7.16 14.22
CA ASN A 2 -35.69 -7.27 13.08
C ASN A 2 -34.84 -6.00 13.07
N ASP A 3 -33.55 -6.15 13.41
CA ASP A 3 -32.59 -5.03 13.29
C ASP A 3 -32.49 -4.64 11.82
N THR A 4 -32.98 -3.46 11.51
CA THR A 4 -32.90 -2.91 10.14
C THR A 4 -31.44 -2.52 9.89
N ILE A 5 -30.87 -2.93 8.74
CA ILE A 5 -29.51 -2.54 8.39
C ILE A 5 -29.55 -1.24 7.57
N LEU A 6 -28.65 -0.31 7.91
CA LEU A 6 -28.33 0.84 7.08
C LEU A 6 -26.99 0.58 6.39
N PHE A 7 -27.01 0.46 5.08
CA PHE A 7 -25.83 0.27 4.25
C PHE A 7 -25.22 1.61 3.88
N ILE A 8 -23.89 1.74 4.04
CA ILE A 8 -23.16 2.98 3.79
C ILE A 8 -21.98 2.71 2.87
N GLY A 9 -22.04 3.26 1.66
CA GLY A 9 -20.95 3.24 0.69
C GLY A 9 -20.10 4.51 0.81
N LEU A 10 -18.79 4.33 0.88
CA LEU A 10 -17.80 5.39 1.02
C LEU A 10 -16.80 5.35 -0.13
N ASP A 11 -16.77 6.40 -0.95
CA ASP A 11 -15.65 6.63 -1.86
C ASP A 11 -14.63 7.54 -1.18
N THR A 12 -13.48 6.96 -0.79
CA THR A 12 -12.53 7.58 0.14
C THR A 12 -11.29 8.12 -0.57
N HIS A 13 -11.09 9.43 -0.48
CA HIS A 13 -9.90 10.14 -0.95
C HIS A 13 -9.15 10.81 0.20
N LYS A 14 -7.95 11.34 -0.08
CA LYS A 14 -7.08 11.96 0.92
C LYS A 14 -7.78 13.04 1.75
N GLU A 15 -8.54 13.92 1.11
CA GLU A 15 -9.14 15.10 1.75
C GLU A 15 -10.61 14.91 2.09
N PHE A 16 -11.35 14.24 1.22
CA PHE A 16 -12.78 14.05 1.34
C PHE A 16 -13.19 12.62 1.05
N SER A 17 -14.22 12.19 1.76
CA SER A 17 -14.91 10.93 1.50
C SER A 17 -16.36 11.23 1.10
N THR A 18 -16.77 10.64 0.01
CA THR A 18 -18.14 10.75 -0.52
C THR A 18 -19.01 9.66 0.08
N VAL A 19 -20.21 10.00 0.54
CA VAL A 19 -21.07 9.13 1.32
C VAL A 19 -22.42 8.91 0.61
N ALA A 20 -22.79 7.65 0.44
CA ALA A 20 -24.11 7.23 0.01
C ALA A 20 -24.68 6.22 1.01
N ILE A 21 -26.00 6.23 1.22
CA ILE A 21 -26.69 5.32 2.14
C ILE A 21 -27.87 4.63 1.46
N SER A 22 -28.25 3.46 1.95
CA SER A 22 -29.49 2.80 1.64
C SER A 22 -29.99 2.01 2.84
N ARG A 23 -31.30 1.94 3.01
CA ARG A 23 -31.91 1.04 3.99
C ARG A 23 -32.03 -0.37 3.43
N ASP A 24 -32.23 -1.31 4.31
CA ASP A 24 -32.59 -2.66 3.92
C ASP A 24 -33.98 -2.69 3.27
N GLY A 25 -34.11 -3.45 2.17
CA GLY A 25 -35.33 -3.55 1.38
C GLY A 25 -35.09 -3.41 -0.13
N ARG A 26 -35.76 -4.26 -0.93
CA ARG A 26 -35.56 -4.26 -2.41
C ARG A 26 -35.95 -2.96 -3.10
N SER A 27 -36.91 -2.22 -2.54
CA SER A 27 -37.46 -0.97 -3.12
C SER A 27 -36.78 0.29 -2.58
N GLU A 28 -35.88 0.17 -1.60
CA GLU A 28 -35.24 1.33 -1.00
C GLU A 28 -34.17 1.91 -1.91
N ALA A 29 -34.33 3.18 -2.27
CA ALA A 29 -33.39 3.90 -3.13
C ALA A 29 -32.08 4.21 -2.39
N ILE A 30 -30.99 4.33 -3.16
CA ILE A 30 -29.73 4.82 -2.63
C ILE A 30 -29.76 6.33 -2.58
N GLU A 31 -29.57 6.87 -1.38
CA GLU A 31 -29.52 8.30 -1.13
C GLU A 31 -28.07 8.79 -1.08
N PHE A 32 -27.79 9.85 -1.83
CA PHE A 32 -26.50 10.54 -1.74
C PHE A 32 -26.53 11.55 -0.60
N ILE A 33 -25.65 11.37 0.40
CA ILE A 33 -25.59 12.25 1.58
C ILE A 33 -24.69 13.47 1.34
N GLY A 34 -23.60 13.30 0.59
CA GLY A 34 -22.64 14.37 0.34
C GLY A 34 -21.20 13.97 0.59
N LYS A 35 -20.34 14.98 0.83
CA LYS A 35 -18.92 14.79 1.13
C LYS A 35 -18.63 15.15 2.57
N ILE A 36 -17.77 14.37 3.21
CA ILE A 36 -17.21 14.65 4.53
C ILE A 36 -15.69 14.74 4.43
N LYS A 37 -15.03 15.41 5.38
CA LYS A 37 -13.57 15.37 5.47
C LYS A 37 -13.08 13.99 5.84
N THR A 38 -11.98 13.52 5.22
CA THR A 38 -11.37 12.23 5.55
C THR A 38 -10.51 12.35 6.82
N ASN A 39 -11.18 12.48 7.98
CA ASN A 39 -10.54 12.50 9.30
C ASN A 39 -11.44 11.86 10.36
N LYS A 40 -10.84 11.46 11.48
CA LYS A 40 -11.53 10.76 12.58
C LYS A 40 -12.78 11.50 13.08
N GLN A 41 -12.70 12.81 13.25
CA GLN A 41 -13.79 13.64 13.78
C GLN A 41 -15.00 13.65 12.84
N ALA A 42 -14.77 13.75 11.51
CA ALA A 42 -15.84 13.76 10.55
C ALA A 42 -16.55 12.41 10.47
N TYR A 43 -15.83 11.28 10.53
CA TYR A 43 -16.44 9.94 10.60
C TYR A 43 -17.22 9.73 11.89
N GLN A 44 -16.70 10.15 13.04
CA GLN A 44 -17.43 10.09 14.31
C GLN A 44 -18.71 10.95 14.29
N LYS A 45 -18.66 12.12 13.63
CA LYS A 45 -19.84 12.97 13.42
C LYS A 45 -20.86 12.30 12.51
N LEU A 46 -20.40 11.72 11.39
CA LEU A 46 -21.25 10.96 10.46
C LEU A 46 -21.98 9.84 11.20
N VAL A 47 -21.26 9.01 11.93
CA VAL A 47 -21.85 7.89 12.71
C VAL A 47 -22.93 8.40 13.66
N ARG A 48 -22.63 9.41 14.46
CA ARG A 48 -23.62 10.00 15.40
C ARG A 48 -24.86 10.53 14.68
N GLN A 49 -24.69 11.18 13.53
CA GLN A 49 -25.81 11.69 12.72
C GLN A 49 -26.67 10.55 12.16
N LEU A 50 -26.05 9.48 11.67
CA LEU A 50 -26.76 8.33 11.14
C LEU A 50 -27.49 7.58 12.26
N GLN A 51 -26.88 7.36 13.41
CA GLN A 51 -27.51 6.74 14.57
C GLN A 51 -28.70 7.56 15.12
N SER A 52 -28.58 8.89 15.13
CA SER A 52 -29.68 9.77 15.57
C SER A 52 -30.86 9.72 14.62
N LYS A 53 -30.62 9.63 13.30
CA LYS A 53 -31.67 9.54 12.26
C LYS A 53 -32.26 8.14 12.13
N HIS A 54 -31.49 7.11 12.46
CA HIS A 54 -31.85 5.70 12.30
C HIS A 54 -31.51 4.92 13.58
N PRO A 55 -32.16 5.20 14.72
CA PRO A 55 -31.76 4.68 16.03
C PRO A 55 -31.91 3.15 16.18
N ALA A 56 -32.78 2.54 15.37
CA ALA A 56 -33.00 1.08 15.38
C ALA A 56 -32.22 0.34 14.30
N SER A 57 -31.27 1.00 13.63
CA SER A 57 -30.51 0.39 12.53
C SER A 57 -29.06 0.10 12.93
N SER A 58 -28.57 -1.08 12.56
CA SER A 58 -27.13 -1.38 12.55
C SER A 58 -26.48 -0.74 11.32
N LEU A 59 -25.32 -0.09 11.52
CA LEU A 59 -24.61 0.61 10.46
C LEU A 59 -23.55 -0.31 9.84
N HIS A 60 -23.66 -0.56 8.55
CA HIS A 60 -22.71 -1.36 7.76
C HIS A 60 -22.03 -0.49 6.72
N PHE A 61 -20.71 -0.38 6.82
CA PHE A 61 -19.90 0.46 5.94
C PHE A 61 -19.12 -0.36 4.93
N VAL A 62 -18.87 0.19 3.76
CA VAL A 62 -17.95 -0.35 2.78
C VAL A 62 -17.15 0.76 2.10
N TYR A 63 -15.87 0.51 1.86
CA TYR A 63 -15.03 1.37 1.03
C TYR A 63 -14.00 0.55 0.23
N GLU A 64 -13.46 1.18 -0.82
CA GLU A 64 -12.45 0.57 -1.69
C GLU A 64 -11.06 0.68 -1.06
N ALA A 65 -10.26 -0.42 -1.13
CA ALA A 65 -8.88 -0.41 -0.70
C ALA A 65 -8.06 0.59 -1.53
N GLY A 66 -7.43 1.52 -0.87
CA GLY A 66 -6.72 2.63 -1.49
C GLY A 66 -5.67 3.25 -0.57
N PRO A 67 -5.13 4.42 -0.96
CA PRO A 67 -4.04 5.08 -0.21
C PRO A 67 -4.43 5.52 1.21
N CYS A 68 -5.73 5.56 1.53
CA CYS A 68 -6.20 5.84 2.90
C CYS A 68 -5.93 4.68 3.88
N GLY A 69 -5.58 3.48 3.40
CA GLY A 69 -5.26 2.33 4.25
C GLY A 69 -6.46 1.84 5.09
N TYR A 70 -6.15 1.28 6.27
CA TYR A 70 -7.14 0.57 7.10
C TYR A 70 -7.63 1.36 8.32
N TRP A 71 -7.19 2.61 8.53
CA TRP A 71 -7.55 3.36 9.72
C TRP A 71 -9.06 3.66 9.83
N ILE A 72 -9.75 3.83 8.70
CA ILE A 72 -11.21 4.05 8.65
C ILE A 72 -11.93 2.79 9.15
N TYR A 73 -11.53 1.63 8.63
CA TYR A 73 -12.04 0.33 9.08
C TYR A 73 -11.87 0.17 10.60
N ARG A 74 -10.65 0.39 11.11
CA ARG A 74 -10.36 0.26 12.54
C ARG A 74 -11.15 1.24 13.39
N LEU A 75 -11.32 2.48 12.92
CA LEU A 75 -12.14 3.47 13.59
C LEU A 75 -13.61 3.02 13.68
N LEU A 76 -14.22 2.63 12.57
CA LEU A 76 -15.63 2.26 12.53
C LEU A 76 -15.88 0.95 13.31
N SER A 77 -14.98 -0.02 13.20
CA SER A 77 -15.04 -1.27 13.97
C SER A 77 -14.87 -1.01 15.48
N SER A 78 -13.99 -0.10 15.89
CA SER A 78 -13.84 0.28 17.31
C SER A 78 -15.07 1.00 17.89
N MET A 79 -15.93 1.54 17.02
CA MET A 79 -17.22 2.12 17.40
C MET A 79 -18.38 1.10 17.39
N GLY A 80 -18.07 -0.19 17.12
CA GLY A 80 -19.05 -1.28 17.12
C GLY A 80 -19.82 -1.45 15.81
N HIS A 81 -19.33 -0.87 14.70
CA HIS A 81 -20.00 -0.96 13.39
C HIS A 81 -19.30 -1.96 12.47
N ALA A 82 -20.07 -2.65 11.64
CA ALA A 82 -19.53 -3.48 10.58
C ALA A 82 -18.91 -2.59 9.50
N CYS A 83 -17.68 -2.91 9.11
CA CYS A 83 -16.98 -2.20 8.04
C CYS A 83 -16.28 -3.21 7.14
N PHE A 84 -16.44 -3.06 5.84
CA PHE A 84 -15.89 -3.94 4.83
C PHE A 84 -14.98 -3.15 3.89
N ILE A 85 -13.90 -3.78 3.46
CA ILE A 85 -13.00 -3.21 2.47
C ILE A 85 -12.98 -4.13 1.27
N VAL A 86 -13.13 -3.56 0.08
CA VAL A 86 -13.12 -4.31 -1.17
C VAL A 86 -11.93 -3.92 -2.02
N ALA A 87 -11.33 -4.90 -2.70
CA ALA A 87 -10.26 -4.60 -3.64
C ALA A 87 -10.83 -3.99 -4.93
N PRO A 88 -10.17 -2.97 -5.54
CA PRO A 88 -10.61 -2.37 -6.80
C PRO A 88 -10.83 -3.37 -7.94
N SER A 89 -10.04 -4.47 -7.96
CA SER A 89 -10.14 -5.53 -8.95
C SER A 89 -11.35 -6.45 -8.78
N LEU A 90 -11.94 -6.47 -7.57
CA LEU A 90 -13.11 -7.31 -7.25
C LEU A 90 -14.43 -6.54 -7.39
N ILE A 91 -14.38 -5.23 -7.67
CA ILE A 91 -15.58 -4.42 -7.90
C ILE A 91 -16.08 -4.65 -9.32
N PRO A 92 -17.33 -5.15 -9.51
CA PRO A 92 -17.90 -5.36 -10.82
C PRO A 92 -18.00 -4.06 -11.61
N LYS A 93 -17.42 -4.02 -12.81
CA LYS A 93 -17.53 -2.88 -13.74
C LYS A 93 -18.64 -3.14 -14.75
N LYS A 94 -19.63 -2.25 -14.82
CA LYS A 94 -20.66 -2.34 -15.85
C LYS A 94 -20.10 -1.90 -17.21
N PRO A 95 -20.27 -2.68 -18.28
CA PRO A 95 -19.94 -2.23 -19.63
C PRO A 95 -20.66 -0.93 -19.96
N GLY A 96 -19.94 0.12 -20.35
CA GLY A 96 -20.54 1.41 -20.74
C GLY A 96 -20.43 2.53 -19.69
N ASP A 97 -20.00 2.29 -18.47
CA ASP A 97 -19.76 3.35 -17.48
C ASP A 97 -18.49 4.15 -17.83
N ARG A 98 -18.66 5.13 -18.72
CA ARG A 98 -17.56 6.00 -19.21
C ARG A 98 -17.25 7.18 -18.28
N VAL A 99 -18.17 7.56 -17.41
CA VAL A 99 -18.04 8.74 -16.54
C VAL A 99 -17.93 8.28 -15.10
N LYS A 100 -16.69 8.25 -14.61
CA LYS A 100 -16.38 8.00 -13.20
C LYS A 100 -16.60 9.28 -12.39
N THR A 101 -17.40 9.21 -11.32
CA THR A 101 -17.57 10.29 -10.35
C THR A 101 -17.63 9.72 -8.95
N ASP A 102 -17.03 10.40 -7.97
CA ASP A 102 -17.03 10.00 -6.56
C ASP A 102 -18.44 9.64 -6.04
N LYS A 103 -19.46 10.39 -6.49
CA LYS A 103 -20.86 10.13 -6.16
C LYS A 103 -21.33 8.76 -6.64
N ARG A 104 -21.04 8.42 -7.90
CA ARG A 104 -21.44 7.13 -8.49
C ARG A 104 -20.69 5.98 -7.82
N ASP A 105 -19.42 6.17 -7.52
CA ASP A 105 -18.58 5.16 -6.88
C ASP A 105 -19.09 4.87 -5.45
N ALA A 106 -19.41 5.89 -4.65
CA ALA A 106 -20.03 5.71 -3.34
C ALA A 106 -21.41 5.02 -3.41
N MET A 107 -22.25 5.40 -4.38
CA MET A 107 -23.57 4.77 -4.58
C MET A 107 -23.43 3.31 -5.03
N MET A 108 -22.50 3.01 -5.92
CA MET A 108 -22.21 1.65 -6.38
C MET A 108 -21.73 0.75 -5.23
N LEU A 109 -20.80 1.24 -4.40
CA LEU A 109 -20.34 0.49 -3.22
C LEU A 109 -21.50 0.22 -2.24
N CYS A 110 -22.36 1.21 -2.01
CA CYS A 110 -23.55 1.04 -1.18
C CYS A 110 -24.49 -0.04 -1.73
N GLU A 111 -24.73 -0.02 -3.05
CA GLU A 111 -25.57 -1.02 -3.73
C GLU A 111 -24.98 -2.43 -3.64
N LEU A 112 -23.69 -2.59 -3.92
CA LEU A 112 -23.02 -3.88 -3.84
C LEU A 112 -23.05 -4.45 -2.41
N LEU A 113 -22.86 -3.60 -1.39
CA LEU A 113 -22.97 -4.02 0.01
C LEU A 113 -24.38 -4.49 0.33
N LYS A 114 -25.41 -3.72 -0.10
CA LYS A 114 -26.83 -4.04 0.10
C LYS A 114 -27.22 -5.36 -0.56
N GLN A 115 -26.69 -5.63 -1.75
CA GLN A 115 -26.96 -6.88 -2.50
C GLN A 115 -26.18 -8.08 -1.95
N GLY A 116 -25.26 -7.89 -1.00
CA GLY A 116 -24.36 -8.94 -0.54
C GLY A 116 -23.36 -9.41 -1.62
N SER A 117 -23.11 -8.55 -2.62
CA SER A 117 -22.27 -8.85 -3.81
C SER A 117 -20.86 -8.28 -3.65
N ILE A 118 -20.34 -8.23 -2.42
CA ILE A 118 -18.98 -7.80 -2.12
C ILE A 118 -18.15 -8.97 -1.60
N ASP A 119 -16.91 -9.07 -2.07
CA ASP A 119 -15.90 -9.96 -1.52
C ASP A 119 -14.91 -9.11 -0.70
N PRO A 120 -15.08 -9.03 0.64
CA PRO A 120 -14.24 -8.21 1.46
C PRO A 120 -12.81 -8.77 1.56
N ILE A 121 -11.81 -7.90 1.48
CA ILE A 121 -10.43 -8.30 1.72
C ILE A 121 -10.16 -8.49 3.20
N TYR A 122 -9.20 -9.35 3.51
CA TYR A 122 -8.68 -9.47 4.87
C TYR A 122 -7.96 -8.18 5.27
N VAL A 123 -8.32 -7.65 6.43
CA VAL A 123 -7.64 -6.51 7.05
C VAL A 123 -6.57 -7.03 8.01
N PRO A 124 -5.29 -6.77 7.75
CA PRO A 124 -4.23 -7.27 8.61
C PRO A 124 -4.26 -6.57 9.97
N GLU A 125 -3.75 -7.25 10.98
CA GLU A 125 -3.46 -6.62 12.27
C GLU A 125 -2.41 -5.50 12.09
N PRO A 126 -2.40 -4.48 12.98
CA PRO A 126 -1.45 -3.37 12.88
C PRO A 126 0.02 -3.80 12.80
N GLU A 127 0.38 -4.86 13.50
CA GLU A 127 1.73 -5.42 13.47
C GLU A 127 2.08 -6.05 12.12
N ASP A 128 1.12 -6.73 11.49
CA ASP A 128 1.30 -7.35 10.16
C ASP A 128 1.39 -6.28 9.07
N GLU A 129 0.62 -5.19 9.22
CA GLU A 129 0.70 -4.03 8.34
C GLU A 129 2.06 -3.35 8.45
N ALA A 130 2.58 -3.16 9.68
CA ALA A 130 3.91 -2.60 9.93
C ALA A 130 5.03 -3.48 9.33
N MET A 131 4.95 -4.80 9.46
CA MET A 131 5.90 -5.72 8.83
C MET A 131 5.85 -5.64 7.29
N ARG A 132 4.66 -5.52 6.73
CA ARG A 132 4.48 -5.31 5.28
C ARG A 132 5.11 -3.99 4.82
N ASP A 133 4.96 -2.92 5.59
CA ASP A 133 5.55 -1.62 5.27
C ASP A 133 7.08 -1.67 5.31
N LEU A 134 7.66 -2.35 6.30
CA LEU A 134 9.11 -2.56 6.41
C LEU A 134 9.64 -3.38 5.22
N SER A 135 8.96 -4.48 4.87
CA SER A 135 9.32 -5.32 3.71
C SER A 135 9.28 -4.51 2.40
N ARG A 136 8.24 -3.72 2.19
CA ARG A 136 8.10 -2.85 1.01
C ARG A 136 9.15 -1.74 0.98
N ALA A 137 9.52 -1.16 2.13
CA ALA A 137 10.58 -0.18 2.22
C ALA A 137 11.95 -0.79 1.85
N ARG A 138 12.20 -2.03 2.28
CA ARG A 138 13.39 -2.78 1.88
C ARG A 138 13.41 -3.08 0.38
N GLU A 139 12.28 -3.51 -0.19
CA GLU A 139 12.14 -3.74 -1.63
C GLU A 139 12.42 -2.47 -2.44
N ARG A 140 11.88 -1.33 -2.00
CA ARG A 140 12.18 -0.02 -2.61
C ARG A 140 13.67 0.31 -2.54
N ALA A 141 14.33 0.04 -1.41
CA ALA A 141 15.77 0.26 -1.27
C ALA A 141 16.59 -0.59 -2.27
N MET A 142 16.15 -1.83 -2.55
CA MET A 142 16.75 -2.67 -3.58
C MET A 142 16.55 -2.10 -4.98
N GLN A 143 15.34 -1.61 -5.30
CA GLN A 143 15.05 -0.96 -6.58
C GLN A 143 15.92 0.29 -6.77
N ASP A 144 15.98 1.18 -5.76
CA ASP A 144 16.80 2.39 -5.78
C ASP A 144 18.30 2.07 -6.02
N LEU A 145 18.80 0.98 -5.43
CA LEU A 145 20.17 0.50 -5.67
C LEU A 145 20.36 0.03 -7.12
N ASN A 146 19.42 -0.72 -7.66
CA ASN A 146 19.50 -1.20 -9.04
C ASN A 146 19.46 -0.03 -10.02
N ASP A 147 18.60 0.95 -9.79
CA ASP A 147 18.52 2.15 -10.63
C ASP A 147 19.84 2.94 -10.60
N ALA A 148 20.44 3.13 -9.43
CA ALA A 148 21.76 3.78 -9.30
C ALA A 148 22.85 3.01 -10.07
N ARG A 149 22.84 1.68 -9.97
CA ARG A 149 23.76 0.80 -10.72
C ARG A 149 23.58 0.92 -12.23
N TYR A 150 22.34 0.98 -12.72
CA TYR A 150 22.03 1.18 -14.13
C TYR A 150 22.52 2.55 -14.62
N GLN A 151 22.32 3.60 -13.86
CA GLN A 151 22.77 4.95 -14.20
C GLN A 151 24.30 5.03 -14.29
N LEU A 152 25.04 4.45 -13.34
CA LEU A 152 26.51 4.38 -13.40
C LEU A 152 26.98 3.57 -14.63
N LYS A 153 26.39 2.40 -14.88
CA LYS A 153 26.74 1.60 -16.07
C LYS A 153 26.48 2.36 -17.39
N ALA A 154 25.35 3.06 -17.46
CA ALA A 154 25.01 3.87 -18.63
C ALA A 154 26.00 5.03 -18.83
N PHE A 155 26.46 5.66 -17.74
CA PHE A 155 27.50 6.69 -17.78
C PHE A 155 28.83 6.13 -18.29
N LEU A 156 29.29 5.01 -17.78
CA LEU A 156 30.52 4.34 -18.21
C LEU A 156 30.44 3.95 -19.72
N LEU A 157 29.31 3.36 -20.13
CA LEU A 157 29.08 2.95 -21.51
C LEU A 157 29.16 4.14 -22.49
N ARG A 158 28.55 5.26 -22.16
CA ARG A 158 28.61 6.49 -23.01
C ARG A 158 30.03 7.06 -23.15
N ASN A 159 30.88 6.80 -22.16
CA ASN A 159 32.28 7.21 -22.17
C ASN A 159 33.21 6.13 -22.68
N HIS A 160 32.69 5.05 -23.30
CA HIS A 160 33.46 3.92 -23.83
C HIS A 160 34.38 3.26 -22.79
N ILE A 161 33.90 3.13 -21.54
CA ILE A 161 34.63 2.55 -20.42
C ILE A 161 34.00 1.20 -20.08
N PHE A 162 34.78 0.14 -20.13
CA PHE A 162 34.32 -1.22 -19.91
C PHE A 162 35.18 -1.90 -18.84
N TYR A 163 34.53 -2.67 -18.00
CA TYR A 163 35.19 -3.49 -16.99
C TYR A 163 35.45 -4.89 -17.55
N ASP A 164 36.71 -5.30 -17.62
CA ASP A 164 37.11 -6.62 -18.19
C ASP A 164 36.95 -7.78 -17.19
N GLY A 165 36.49 -7.51 -15.97
CA GLY A 165 36.33 -8.54 -14.93
C GLY A 165 35.02 -9.34 -15.12
N LYS A 166 35.01 -10.57 -14.51
CA LYS A 166 33.90 -11.50 -14.64
C LYS A 166 32.62 -11.07 -13.91
N ALA A 167 32.74 -10.33 -12.78
CA ALA A 167 31.60 -10.01 -11.91
C ALA A 167 31.54 -8.52 -11.59
N ASN A 168 30.44 -7.89 -12.03
CA ASN A 168 30.14 -6.54 -11.59
C ASN A 168 29.75 -6.51 -10.08
N TRP A 169 29.97 -5.38 -9.43
CA TRP A 169 29.62 -5.10 -8.02
C TRP A 169 30.39 -5.97 -7.00
N SER A 170 31.42 -6.69 -7.45
CA SER A 170 32.42 -7.31 -6.55
C SER A 170 33.35 -6.26 -5.97
N MET A 171 34.04 -6.57 -4.87
CA MET A 171 35.06 -5.67 -4.28
C MET A 171 36.12 -5.25 -5.30
N LYS A 172 36.49 -6.14 -6.23
CA LYS A 172 37.42 -5.83 -7.32
C LYS A 172 36.84 -4.80 -8.29
N HIS A 173 35.55 -4.94 -8.67
CA HIS A 173 34.89 -3.96 -9.52
C HIS A 173 34.73 -2.60 -8.84
N LEU A 174 34.35 -2.58 -7.55
CA LEU A 174 34.21 -1.33 -6.79
C LEU A 174 35.57 -0.60 -6.67
N ARG A 175 36.66 -1.33 -6.42
CA ARG A 175 38.00 -0.74 -6.42
C ARG A 175 38.36 -0.17 -7.79
N TRP A 176 38.15 -0.93 -8.86
CA TRP A 176 38.39 -0.46 -10.22
C TRP A 176 37.61 0.85 -10.54
N LEU A 177 36.36 0.95 -10.11
CA LEU A 177 35.58 2.18 -10.28
C LEU A 177 36.22 3.39 -9.57
N THR A 178 36.80 3.22 -8.39
CA THR A 178 37.44 4.30 -7.65
C THR A 178 38.82 4.70 -8.22
N GLU A 179 39.45 3.83 -8.97
CA GLU A 179 40.74 4.05 -9.65
C GLU A 179 40.59 4.71 -11.03
N LEU A 180 39.34 4.80 -11.56
CA LEU A 180 39.12 5.40 -12.87
C LEU A 180 39.40 6.92 -12.84
N VAL A 181 40.18 7.34 -13.86
CA VAL A 181 40.44 8.75 -14.11
C VAL A 181 39.91 9.12 -15.49
N LEU A 182 39.06 10.14 -15.54
CA LEU A 182 38.44 10.65 -16.76
C LEU A 182 39.18 11.92 -17.27
N PRO A 183 39.19 12.14 -18.58
CA PRO A 183 39.92 13.26 -19.17
C PRO A 183 39.42 14.63 -18.76
N HIS A 184 38.09 14.75 -18.51
CA HIS A 184 37.47 16.02 -18.17
C HIS A 184 37.07 16.08 -16.68
N PRO A 185 37.46 17.14 -15.94
CA PRO A 185 37.11 17.28 -14.50
C PRO A 185 35.61 17.14 -14.22
N SER A 186 34.74 17.71 -15.08
CA SER A 186 33.28 17.58 -14.92
C SER A 186 32.78 16.14 -15.05
N GLN A 187 33.40 15.33 -15.93
CA GLN A 187 33.07 13.89 -16.02
C GLN A 187 33.57 13.12 -14.79
N GLN A 188 34.74 13.49 -14.28
CA GLN A 188 35.29 12.90 -13.06
C GLN A 188 34.38 13.15 -11.85
N ILE A 189 33.84 14.38 -11.73
CA ILE A 189 32.87 14.72 -10.68
C ILE A 189 31.61 13.86 -10.81
N VAL A 190 31.06 13.72 -12.03
CA VAL A 190 29.86 12.89 -12.28
C VAL A 190 30.11 11.42 -11.97
N LEU A 191 31.30 10.88 -12.31
CA LEU A 191 31.68 9.52 -11.94
C LEU A 191 31.70 9.33 -10.44
N GLN A 192 32.35 10.23 -9.71
CA GLN A 192 32.44 10.18 -8.25
C GLN A 192 31.06 10.24 -7.58
N GLU A 193 30.17 11.12 -8.07
CA GLU A 193 28.78 11.19 -7.59
C GLU A 193 28.04 9.89 -7.82
N HIS A 194 28.13 9.27 -9.01
CA HIS A 194 27.50 7.98 -9.26
C HIS A 194 28.03 6.87 -8.34
N ILE A 195 29.34 6.84 -8.09
CA ILE A 195 29.95 5.85 -7.19
C ILE A 195 29.45 6.06 -5.75
N GLN A 196 29.38 7.33 -5.30
CA GLN A 196 28.90 7.69 -3.98
C GLN A 196 27.44 7.27 -3.80
N ILE A 197 26.57 7.60 -4.77
CA ILE A 197 25.16 7.18 -4.74
C ILE A 197 25.02 5.67 -4.63
N VAL A 198 25.77 4.89 -5.42
CA VAL A 198 25.73 3.42 -5.32
C VAL A 198 26.16 2.93 -3.94
N SER A 199 27.24 3.50 -3.36
CA SER A 199 27.68 3.17 -2.01
C SER A 199 26.61 3.44 -0.97
N GLU A 200 26.02 4.63 -0.98
CA GLU A 200 24.93 5.01 -0.05
C GLU A 200 23.70 4.08 -0.16
N ARG A 201 23.37 3.64 -1.38
CA ARG A 201 22.26 2.69 -1.60
C ARG A 201 22.60 1.28 -1.10
N ILE A 202 23.84 0.84 -1.22
CA ILE A 202 24.31 -0.43 -0.62
C ILE A 202 24.17 -0.37 0.89
N ASP A 203 24.66 0.69 1.54
CA ASP A 203 24.58 0.85 2.98
C ASP A 203 23.13 0.95 3.48
N ARG A 204 22.27 1.66 2.73
CA ARG A 204 20.85 1.74 3.04
C ARG A 204 20.20 0.36 2.99
N LEU A 205 20.44 -0.41 1.94
CA LEU A 205 19.89 -1.76 1.81
C LEU A 205 20.36 -2.68 2.94
N ALA A 206 21.65 -2.64 3.29
CA ALA A 206 22.21 -3.43 4.39
C ALA A 206 21.53 -3.09 5.74
N ARG A 207 21.29 -1.81 6.01
CA ARG A 207 20.53 -1.40 7.22
C ARG A 207 19.11 -1.96 7.19
N MET A 208 18.41 -1.87 6.04
CA MET A 208 17.05 -2.40 5.91
C MET A 208 16.99 -3.91 6.08
N ASP A 209 17.98 -4.64 5.55
CA ASP A 209 18.09 -6.10 5.72
C ASP A 209 18.27 -6.47 7.19
N THR A 210 19.12 -5.74 7.93
CA THR A 210 19.34 -5.94 9.36
C THR A 210 18.06 -5.67 10.17
N GLU A 211 17.37 -4.57 9.91
CA GLU A 211 16.14 -4.24 10.61
C GLU A 211 15.02 -5.22 10.29
N LEU A 212 14.90 -5.65 9.04
CA LEU A 212 13.88 -6.64 8.65
C LEU A 212 14.13 -7.99 9.35
N ASP A 213 15.39 -8.47 9.43
CA ASP A 213 15.73 -9.70 10.17
C ASP A 213 15.38 -9.55 11.65
N HIS A 214 15.74 -8.43 12.26
CA HIS A 214 15.45 -8.17 13.69
C HIS A 214 13.94 -8.17 13.95
N GLN A 215 13.15 -7.40 13.19
CA GLN A 215 11.71 -7.30 13.39
C GLN A 215 10.98 -8.61 13.03
N ALA A 216 11.44 -9.34 12.01
CA ALA A 216 10.87 -10.63 11.65
C ALA A 216 10.99 -11.65 12.79
N ARG A 217 12.11 -11.66 13.53
CA ARG A 217 12.32 -12.56 14.69
C ARG A 217 11.35 -12.26 15.84
N LEU A 218 10.87 -11.04 15.97
CA LEU A 218 9.94 -10.62 17.00
C LEU A 218 8.46 -10.81 16.55
N TRP A 219 8.24 -11.00 15.27
CA TRP A 219 6.90 -11.10 14.69
C TRP A 219 6.23 -12.44 15.01
N ARG A 220 4.92 -12.40 15.29
CA ARG A 220 4.12 -13.59 15.65
C ARG A 220 4.19 -14.74 14.61
N TYR A 221 4.45 -14.42 13.34
CA TYR A 221 4.59 -15.41 12.27
C TYR A 221 6.03 -15.91 12.06
N TYR A 222 6.99 -15.50 12.90
CA TYR A 222 8.37 -15.98 12.77
C TYR A 222 8.53 -17.52 12.76
N PRO A 223 7.77 -18.29 13.56
CA PRO A 223 7.83 -19.76 13.47
C PRO A 223 7.48 -20.29 12.08
N LEU A 224 6.49 -19.67 11.40
CA LEU A 224 6.13 -20.00 10.03
C LEU A 224 7.23 -19.61 9.04
N VAL A 225 7.76 -18.38 9.15
CA VAL A 225 8.88 -17.90 8.33
C VAL A 225 10.07 -18.86 8.46
N LYS A 226 10.44 -19.27 9.68
CA LYS A 226 11.52 -20.23 9.93
C LYS A 226 11.24 -21.59 9.29
N SER A 227 9.99 -22.06 9.31
CA SER A 227 9.61 -23.33 8.67
C SER A 227 9.77 -23.24 7.14
N ILE A 228 9.39 -22.12 6.53
CA ILE A 228 9.54 -21.90 5.09
C ILE A 228 11.03 -21.79 4.70
N GLN A 229 11.85 -21.16 5.53
CA GLN A 229 13.32 -21.09 5.35
C GLN A 229 14.03 -22.47 5.39
N ALA A 230 13.37 -23.52 5.92
CA ALA A 230 13.91 -24.89 5.85
C ALA A 230 13.92 -25.43 4.41
N MET A 231 13.17 -24.82 3.49
CA MET A 231 13.20 -25.18 2.08
C MET A 231 14.46 -24.65 1.40
N ARG A 232 15.04 -25.48 0.52
CA ARG A 232 16.27 -25.13 -0.20
C ARG A 232 16.09 -23.84 -1.04
N GLY A 233 16.96 -22.86 -0.83
CA GLY A 233 17.01 -21.61 -1.60
C GLY A 233 16.09 -20.51 -1.07
N ILE A 234 15.30 -20.76 -0.02
CA ILE A 234 14.48 -19.74 0.61
C ILE A 234 15.24 -19.07 1.75
N GLN A 235 15.44 -17.79 1.62
CA GLN A 235 16.01 -16.91 2.64
C GLN A 235 14.89 -16.06 3.28
N LEU A 236 15.20 -15.33 4.34
CA LEU A 236 14.23 -14.52 5.08
C LEU A 236 13.36 -13.63 4.18
N ILE A 237 13.94 -13.02 3.15
CA ILE A 237 13.27 -12.07 2.26
C ILE A 237 12.26 -12.73 1.34
N THR A 238 12.41 -14.01 1.09
CA THR A 238 11.52 -14.81 0.22
C THR A 238 10.56 -15.70 0.99
N ALA A 239 10.77 -15.83 2.30
CA ALA A 239 9.90 -16.57 3.23
C ALA A 239 8.76 -15.70 3.73
#